data_5ef4ad5dd02148ae2c0cae08a9f60792
#
_entry.id   5ef4ad5dd02148ae2c0cae08a9f60792
#
_cell.length_a   1.000
_cell.length_b   1.000
_cell.length_c   1.000
_cell.angle_alpha   90.00
_cell.angle_beta   90.00
_cell.angle_gamma   90.00
#
_symmetry.space_group_name_H-M   'P 1'
#
loop_
_entity.id
_entity.type
_entity.pdbx_description
1 polymer ?
#
loop_
_entity_poly.entity_id
_entity_poly.type
_entity_poly.pdbx_seq_one_letter_code
_entity_poly.pdbx_strand_id
1 'polypeptide(L)'
;MNKLVHRFVSLALLGACGLAAAQAYPNRPVKIIVPFAASGPADNYARFMAQRLQDELKQSFVVENRPGAGSIIGTDAAAKAPADGYTLLMMSNTHTVNETLIPNKPFALLKDFVGVAPVNASDLMLVVHPSVPAKNLAELIALAKSKPGKLNYASSGNGTPYHMAGELFKHMAGVHITHVPYRGSSGARTDVVGGQVDMMFDAVTTMSEFAKEGRVRGIATTGKTRASTLPDMPTVAESGVPKYEAVIWLGLMAPKGTPAAIVNRLNEEVRKIVARPDVKEAWAKQGAVPMSMNTTEFAQYLEADVAKWADIVRVSGAKPD
;
A
#
# COMPACT_ATOMS: atom_id res chain seq x y z
N MET A 1 -29.99 -3.02 -64.83
CA MET A 1 -30.43 -3.53 -63.51
C MET A 1 -29.30 -4.02 -62.62
N ASN A 2 -28.14 -4.41 -63.15
CA ASN A 2 -27.06 -5.03 -62.34
C ASN A 2 -26.12 -4.03 -61.58
N LYS A 3 -26.05 -2.76 -61.95
CA LYS A 3 -25.17 -1.78 -61.26
C LYS A 3 -25.75 -1.21 -59.97
N LEU A 4 -27.06 -1.20 -59.77
CA LEU A 4 -27.69 -0.74 -58.56
C LEU A 4 -27.59 -1.80 -57.42
N VAL A 5 -27.70 -3.11 -57.75
CA VAL A 5 -27.60 -4.19 -56.77
C VAL A 5 -26.21 -4.29 -56.17
N HIS A 6 -25.15 -4.07 -56.98
CA HIS A 6 -23.75 -4.08 -56.48
C HIS A 6 -23.44 -2.91 -55.53
N ARG A 7 -24.08 -1.74 -55.68
CA ARG A 7 -23.89 -0.60 -54.77
C ARG A 7 -24.58 -0.80 -53.41
N PHE A 8 -25.73 -1.49 -53.39
CA PHE A 8 -26.42 -1.79 -52.11
C PHE A 8 -25.72 -2.91 -51.33
N VAL A 9 -25.12 -3.91 -52.00
CA VAL A 9 -24.35 -4.98 -51.33
C VAL A 9 -23.03 -4.41 -50.74
N SER A 10 -22.36 -3.50 -51.47
CA SER A 10 -21.13 -2.85 -50.95
C SER A 10 -21.38 -1.92 -49.76
N LEU A 11 -22.53 -1.24 -49.69
CA LEU A 11 -22.89 -0.41 -48.55
C LEU A 11 -23.28 -1.25 -47.32
N ALA A 12 -23.90 -2.40 -47.51
CA ALA A 12 -24.24 -3.32 -46.43
C ALA A 12 -23.02 -4.01 -45.81
N LEU A 13 -21.96 -4.29 -46.57
CA LEU A 13 -20.71 -4.84 -46.06
C LEU A 13 -19.88 -3.81 -45.32
N LEU A 14 -19.95 -2.51 -45.64
CA LEU A 14 -19.28 -1.44 -44.89
C LEU A 14 -20.00 -1.13 -43.58
N GLY A 15 -21.29 -1.38 -43.45
CA GLY A 15 -22.04 -1.24 -42.21
C GLY A 15 -21.84 -2.38 -41.20
N ALA A 16 -21.42 -3.55 -41.65
CA ALA A 16 -21.19 -4.72 -40.80
C ALA A 16 -19.82 -4.71 -40.09
N CYS A 17 -18.85 -3.94 -40.57
CA CYS A 17 -17.54 -3.77 -39.88
C CYS A 17 -17.58 -2.80 -38.69
N GLY A 18 -18.69 -2.09 -38.47
CA GLY A 18 -18.84 -1.12 -37.37
C GLY A 18 -19.36 -1.69 -36.05
N LEU A 19 -19.79 -2.94 -36.05
CA LEU A 19 -20.16 -3.70 -34.84
C LEU A 19 -19.04 -4.68 -34.44
N ALA A 20 -17.79 -4.24 -34.44
CA ALA A 20 -16.82 -4.84 -33.55
C ALA A 20 -17.37 -4.60 -32.15
N ALA A 21 -18.16 -5.58 -31.66
CA ALA A 21 -18.65 -5.61 -30.30
C ALA A 21 -17.48 -5.22 -29.42
N ALA A 22 -17.60 -4.12 -28.70
CA ALA A 22 -16.66 -3.76 -27.65
C ALA A 22 -16.60 -5.01 -26.77
N GLN A 23 -15.55 -5.84 -26.96
CA GLN A 23 -15.42 -7.10 -26.27
C GLN A 23 -15.49 -6.77 -24.79
N ALA A 24 -16.47 -7.35 -24.10
CA ALA A 24 -16.71 -7.05 -22.71
C ALA A 24 -15.39 -7.24 -21.93
N TYR A 25 -14.86 -6.16 -21.38
CA TYR A 25 -13.65 -6.22 -20.55
C TYR A 25 -14.00 -6.83 -19.18
N PRO A 26 -13.17 -7.74 -18.65
CA PRO A 26 -12.05 -8.44 -19.28
C PRO A 26 -12.53 -9.66 -20.07
N ASN A 27 -11.85 -9.99 -21.19
CA ASN A 27 -12.12 -11.19 -21.99
C ASN A 27 -10.93 -12.17 -22.05
N ARG A 28 -9.87 -11.85 -21.31
CA ARG A 28 -8.67 -12.68 -21.12
C ARG A 28 -8.09 -12.43 -19.72
N PRO A 29 -7.13 -13.25 -19.25
CA PRO A 29 -6.55 -13.08 -17.94
C PRO A 29 -5.95 -11.69 -17.72
N VAL A 30 -6.20 -11.11 -16.55
CA VAL A 30 -5.63 -9.83 -16.08
C VAL A 30 -4.49 -10.13 -15.12
N LYS A 31 -3.35 -9.48 -15.30
CA LYS A 31 -2.19 -9.59 -14.43
C LYS A 31 -2.21 -8.48 -13.37
N ILE A 32 -1.92 -8.80 -12.12
CA ILE A 32 -1.64 -7.85 -11.04
C ILE A 32 -0.17 -8.00 -10.66
N ILE A 33 0.65 -7.02 -11.02
CA ILE A 33 2.06 -6.96 -10.58
C ILE A 33 2.08 -6.47 -9.14
N VAL A 34 2.73 -7.24 -8.27
CA VAL A 34 3.01 -6.91 -6.87
C VAL A 34 4.52 -6.66 -6.75
N PRO A 35 4.98 -5.40 -6.57
CA PRO A 35 6.40 -5.07 -6.56
C PRO A 35 7.06 -5.35 -5.20
N PHE A 36 6.53 -6.33 -4.47
CA PHE A 36 6.98 -6.78 -3.16
C PHE A 36 7.11 -8.29 -3.12
N ALA A 37 7.85 -8.79 -2.12
CA ALA A 37 8.00 -10.24 -1.90
C ALA A 37 6.65 -10.91 -1.64
N ALA A 38 6.55 -12.17 -2.04
CA ALA A 38 5.40 -13.01 -1.75
C ALA A 38 5.16 -13.16 -0.24
N SER A 39 3.92 -13.48 0.14
CA SER A 39 3.49 -13.66 1.53
C SER A 39 3.57 -12.41 2.43
N GLY A 40 3.88 -11.25 1.85
CA GLY A 40 3.73 -9.97 2.53
C GLY A 40 2.30 -9.41 2.43
N PRO A 41 1.98 -8.32 3.16
CA PRO A 41 0.64 -7.73 3.13
C PRO A 41 0.14 -7.40 1.71
N ALA A 42 0.98 -6.78 0.88
CA ALA A 42 0.60 -6.43 -0.50
C ALA A 42 0.27 -7.67 -1.35
N ASP A 43 1.02 -8.76 -1.19
CA ASP A 43 0.75 -10.02 -1.89
C ASP A 43 -0.55 -10.68 -1.43
N ASN A 44 -0.76 -10.74 -0.12
CA ASN A 44 -1.96 -11.35 0.47
C ASN A 44 -3.23 -10.63 0.02
N TYR A 45 -3.25 -9.29 0.09
CA TYR A 45 -4.40 -8.50 -0.37
C TYR A 45 -4.55 -8.49 -1.89
N ALA A 46 -3.44 -8.55 -2.66
CA ALA A 46 -3.52 -8.71 -4.11
C ALA A 46 -4.16 -10.04 -4.51
N ARG A 47 -3.78 -11.15 -3.87
CA ARG A 47 -4.38 -12.48 -4.11
C ARG A 47 -5.85 -12.52 -3.70
N PHE A 48 -6.18 -11.91 -2.56
CA PHE A 48 -7.57 -11.78 -2.13
C PHE A 48 -8.39 -11.01 -3.17
N MET A 49 -7.92 -9.84 -3.61
CA MET A 49 -8.61 -9.04 -4.64
C MET A 49 -8.68 -9.75 -5.98
N ALA A 50 -7.60 -10.44 -6.39
CA ALA A 50 -7.56 -11.23 -7.61
C ALA A 50 -8.66 -12.29 -7.62
N GLN A 51 -8.81 -13.05 -6.53
CA GLN A 51 -9.86 -14.06 -6.40
C GLN A 51 -11.26 -13.44 -6.48
N ARG A 52 -11.51 -12.34 -5.75
CA ARG A 52 -12.82 -11.68 -5.77
C ARG A 52 -13.16 -11.06 -7.12
N LEU A 53 -12.19 -10.41 -7.77
CA LEU A 53 -12.38 -9.88 -9.13
C LEU A 53 -12.63 -10.99 -10.15
N GLN A 54 -11.95 -12.14 -10.01
CA GLN A 54 -12.23 -13.32 -10.84
C GLN A 54 -13.66 -13.83 -10.65
N ASP A 55 -14.14 -13.88 -9.41
CA ASP A 55 -15.50 -14.33 -9.10
C ASP A 55 -16.56 -13.39 -9.69
N GLU A 56 -16.33 -12.06 -9.67
CA GLU A 56 -17.27 -11.07 -10.20
C GLU A 56 -17.18 -10.92 -11.73
N LEU A 57 -15.98 -10.87 -12.29
CA LEU A 57 -15.75 -10.58 -13.71
C LEU A 57 -15.61 -11.83 -14.60
N LYS A 58 -15.64 -13.03 -14.00
CA LYS A 58 -15.56 -14.33 -14.71
C LYS A 58 -14.34 -14.50 -15.59
N GLN A 59 -13.24 -13.81 -15.25
CA GLN A 59 -11.93 -13.91 -15.89
C GLN A 59 -10.84 -14.04 -14.85
N SER A 60 -9.78 -14.77 -15.17
CA SER A 60 -8.66 -14.97 -14.24
C SER A 60 -7.93 -13.67 -13.96
N PHE A 61 -7.64 -13.42 -12.68
CA PHE A 61 -6.71 -12.39 -12.22
C PHE A 61 -5.48 -13.07 -11.61
N VAL A 62 -4.30 -12.86 -12.22
CA VAL A 62 -3.07 -13.57 -11.88
C VAL A 62 -2.10 -12.61 -11.17
N VAL A 63 -1.70 -12.95 -9.96
CA VAL A 63 -0.72 -12.17 -9.19
C VAL A 63 0.70 -12.60 -9.57
N GLU A 64 1.53 -11.61 -9.90
CA GLU A 64 2.94 -11.77 -10.23
C GLU A 64 3.81 -10.91 -9.30
N ASN A 65 4.60 -11.53 -8.43
CA ASN A 65 5.52 -10.81 -7.54
C ASN A 65 6.80 -10.43 -8.30
N ARG A 66 7.14 -9.13 -8.31
CA ARG A 66 8.39 -8.58 -8.89
C ARG A 66 9.06 -7.63 -7.89
N PRO A 67 9.65 -8.16 -6.80
CA PRO A 67 10.32 -7.35 -5.80
C PRO A 67 11.65 -6.78 -6.31
N GLY A 68 12.17 -5.79 -5.60
CA GLY A 68 13.52 -5.26 -5.78
C GLY A 68 13.59 -3.75 -5.91
N ALA A 69 14.75 -3.19 -5.52
CA ALA A 69 15.07 -1.77 -5.53
C ALA A 69 13.95 -0.87 -4.94
N GLY A 70 13.47 -1.20 -3.73
CA GLY A 70 12.39 -0.41 -3.10
C GLY A 70 11.09 -0.35 -3.89
N SER A 71 10.68 -1.45 -4.54
CA SER A 71 9.53 -1.58 -5.46
C SER A 71 9.75 -1.09 -6.90
N ILE A 72 10.87 -0.48 -7.23
CA ILE A 72 11.10 0.14 -8.55
C ILE A 72 11.00 -0.88 -9.69
N ILE A 73 11.59 -2.08 -9.54
CA ILE A 73 11.64 -3.09 -10.62
C ILE A 73 10.23 -3.49 -11.07
N GLY A 74 9.36 -3.85 -10.14
CA GLY A 74 8.00 -4.27 -10.47
C GLY A 74 7.14 -3.11 -10.97
N THR A 75 7.31 -1.92 -10.40
CA THR A 75 6.57 -0.73 -10.81
C THR A 75 6.96 -0.27 -12.21
N ASP A 76 8.26 -0.28 -12.56
CA ASP A 76 8.74 0.02 -13.91
C ASP A 76 8.18 -0.96 -14.94
N ALA A 77 8.15 -2.26 -14.60
CA ALA A 77 7.54 -3.26 -15.46
C ALA A 77 6.04 -3.02 -15.69
N ALA A 78 5.32 -2.54 -14.68
CA ALA A 78 3.91 -2.17 -14.83
C ALA A 78 3.75 -0.88 -15.66
N ALA A 79 4.59 0.14 -15.44
CA ALA A 79 4.55 1.39 -16.19
C ALA A 79 4.76 1.20 -17.71
N LYS A 80 5.61 0.24 -18.08
CA LYS A 80 5.92 -0.11 -19.48
C LYS A 80 4.93 -1.09 -20.12
N ALA A 81 3.95 -1.58 -19.37
CA ALA A 81 2.95 -2.50 -19.92
C ALA A 81 1.95 -1.75 -20.82
N PRO A 82 1.30 -2.44 -21.77
CA PRO A 82 0.23 -1.86 -22.58
C PRO A 82 -0.87 -1.24 -21.69
N ALA A 83 -1.34 -0.05 -22.07
CA ALA A 83 -2.42 0.66 -21.38
C ALA A 83 -3.81 0.14 -21.80
N ASP A 84 -4.02 -1.16 -21.72
CA ASP A 84 -5.22 -1.87 -22.16
C ASP A 84 -6.04 -2.47 -21.00
N GLY A 85 -5.61 -2.24 -19.76
CA GLY A 85 -6.25 -2.72 -18.55
C GLY A 85 -5.89 -4.16 -18.14
N TYR A 86 -5.10 -4.89 -18.93
CA TYR A 86 -4.73 -6.28 -18.63
C TYR A 86 -3.45 -6.42 -17.80
N THR A 87 -2.82 -5.31 -17.45
CA THR A 87 -1.76 -5.26 -16.44
C THR A 87 -2.11 -4.18 -15.42
N LEU A 88 -2.22 -4.58 -14.17
CA LEU A 88 -2.45 -3.69 -13.03
C LEU A 88 -1.24 -3.73 -12.11
N LEU A 89 -1.06 -2.69 -11.30
CA LEU A 89 -0.06 -2.61 -10.25
C LEU A 89 -0.77 -2.60 -8.88
N MET A 90 -0.37 -3.49 -7.98
CA MET A 90 -0.70 -3.36 -6.56
C MET A 90 0.32 -2.41 -5.92
N MET A 91 -0.09 -1.21 -5.64
CA MET A 91 0.75 -0.20 -5.00
C MET A 91 0.54 -0.12 -3.48
N SER A 92 1.47 0.49 -2.79
CA SER A 92 1.36 0.95 -1.41
C SER A 92 1.88 2.38 -1.30
N ASN A 93 1.80 2.98 -0.13
CA ASN A 93 2.40 4.28 0.14
C ASN A 93 3.95 4.32 0.00
N THR A 94 4.64 3.19 -0.16
CA THR A 94 6.04 3.19 -0.63
C THR A 94 6.20 3.93 -1.96
N HIS A 95 5.20 3.84 -2.85
CA HIS A 95 5.27 4.49 -4.17
C HIS A 95 5.13 6.00 -4.06
N THR A 96 4.26 6.51 -3.18
CA THR A 96 4.11 7.94 -2.93
C THR A 96 5.33 8.54 -2.23
N VAL A 97 5.95 7.80 -1.31
CA VAL A 97 7.23 8.14 -0.69
C VAL A 97 8.35 8.22 -1.74
N ASN A 98 8.42 7.25 -2.65
CA ASN A 98 9.45 7.16 -3.68
C ASN A 98 9.40 8.30 -4.71
N GLU A 99 8.29 9.04 -4.80
CA GLU A 99 8.25 10.24 -5.65
C GLU A 99 9.30 11.28 -5.23
N THR A 100 9.58 11.38 -3.94
CA THR A 100 10.61 12.27 -3.40
C THR A 100 11.89 11.54 -3.02
N LEU A 101 11.78 10.34 -2.43
CA LEU A 101 12.94 9.61 -1.93
C LEU A 101 13.86 9.12 -3.07
N ILE A 102 13.28 8.71 -4.20
CA ILE A 102 14.04 8.19 -5.36
C ILE A 102 13.72 9.03 -6.60
N PRO A 103 14.26 10.23 -6.74
CA PRO A 103 13.90 11.15 -7.83
C PRO A 103 14.29 10.64 -9.22
N ASN A 104 15.37 9.82 -9.32
CA ASN A 104 15.90 9.32 -10.59
C ASN A 104 15.35 7.94 -10.99
N LYS A 105 14.18 7.53 -10.46
CA LYS A 105 13.52 6.29 -10.89
C LYS A 105 13.01 6.39 -12.34
N PRO A 106 12.86 5.25 -13.07
CA PRO A 106 12.54 5.26 -14.50
C PRO A 106 11.04 5.55 -14.81
N PHE A 107 10.26 5.94 -13.84
CA PHE A 107 8.84 6.33 -13.98
C PHE A 107 8.50 7.45 -12.99
N ALA A 108 7.38 8.13 -13.22
CA ALA A 108 6.75 9.06 -12.30
C ALA A 108 5.32 8.58 -11.99
N LEU A 109 5.01 8.34 -10.71
CA LEU A 109 3.78 7.67 -10.30
C LEU A 109 2.52 8.31 -10.90
N LEU A 110 2.35 9.62 -10.71
CA LEU A 110 1.15 10.33 -11.15
C LEU A 110 1.12 10.64 -12.66
N LYS A 111 2.27 10.50 -13.35
CA LYS A 111 2.39 10.69 -14.80
C LYS A 111 2.14 9.42 -15.58
N ASP A 112 2.69 8.29 -15.09
CA ASP A 112 2.75 7.03 -15.83
C ASP A 112 1.66 6.05 -15.41
N PHE A 113 0.87 6.42 -14.39
CA PHE A 113 -0.25 5.60 -13.91
C PHE A 113 -1.53 6.42 -13.74
N VAL A 114 -2.64 5.70 -13.74
CA VAL A 114 -3.95 6.17 -13.30
C VAL A 114 -4.42 5.32 -12.12
N GLY A 115 -4.96 5.97 -11.09
CA GLY A 115 -5.55 5.28 -9.94
C GLY A 115 -6.80 4.52 -10.35
N VAL A 116 -6.84 3.22 -10.06
CA VAL A 116 -8.05 2.41 -10.24
C VAL A 116 -8.92 2.48 -9.00
N ALA A 117 -8.43 2.00 -7.87
CA ALA A 117 -9.14 2.06 -6.60
C ALA A 117 -8.18 1.84 -5.42
N PRO A 118 -8.42 2.46 -4.26
CA PRO A 118 -7.81 2.00 -3.02
C PRO A 118 -8.44 0.66 -2.62
N VAL A 119 -7.70 -0.13 -1.85
CA VAL A 119 -8.13 -1.45 -1.38
C VAL A 119 -8.38 -1.41 0.11
N ASN A 120 -7.35 -1.19 0.90
CA ASN A 120 -7.44 -1.14 2.35
C ASN A 120 -6.35 -0.26 2.97
N ALA A 121 -6.58 0.11 4.24
CA ALA A 121 -5.55 0.63 5.12
C ALA A 121 -5.40 -0.27 6.34
N SER A 122 -4.21 -0.29 6.93
CA SER A 122 -3.92 -1.01 8.16
C SER A 122 -3.04 -0.16 9.06
N ASP A 123 -3.34 -0.18 10.34
CA ASP A 123 -2.49 0.48 11.31
C ASP A 123 -1.18 -0.27 11.49
N LEU A 124 -0.17 0.48 11.88
CA LEU A 124 1.04 -0.08 12.47
C LEU A 124 0.89 -0.08 14.00
N MET A 125 1.70 -0.90 14.62
CA MET A 125 1.94 -0.91 16.05
C MET A 125 3.39 -0.54 16.30
N LEU A 126 3.61 0.45 17.16
CA LEU A 126 4.90 0.71 17.76
C LEU A 126 5.13 -0.33 18.85
N VAL A 127 6.16 -1.13 18.68
CA VAL A 127 6.58 -2.13 19.65
C VAL A 127 8.01 -1.88 20.09
N VAL A 128 8.33 -2.29 21.31
CA VAL A 128 9.69 -2.30 21.85
C VAL A 128 10.03 -3.70 22.36
N HIS A 129 11.31 -4.08 22.34
CA HIS A 129 11.76 -5.27 23.03
C HIS A 129 11.55 -5.13 24.55
N PRO A 130 11.17 -6.19 25.30
CA PRO A 130 10.88 -6.11 26.74
C PRO A 130 11.99 -5.53 27.60
N SER A 131 13.26 -5.63 27.17
CA SER A 131 14.40 -5.04 27.87
C SER A 131 14.47 -3.51 27.82
N VAL A 132 13.75 -2.87 26.88
CA VAL A 132 13.67 -1.41 26.82
C VAL A 132 12.89 -0.91 28.04
N PRO A 133 13.48 -0.04 28.88
CA PRO A 133 12.84 0.39 30.13
C PRO A 133 11.80 1.52 29.88
N ALA A 134 10.83 1.21 29.02
CA ALA A 134 9.69 2.07 28.70
C ALA A 134 8.42 1.24 28.60
N LYS A 135 7.38 1.58 29.37
CA LYS A 135 6.11 0.85 29.40
C LYS A 135 5.00 1.52 28.58
N ASN A 136 5.21 2.78 28.23
CA ASN A 136 4.26 3.60 27.44
C ASN A 136 5.04 4.60 26.59
N LEU A 137 4.31 5.35 25.75
CA LEU A 137 4.91 6.29 24.81
C LEU A 137 5.64 7.45 25.50
N ALA A 138 5.10 7.96 26.60
CA ALA A 138 5.73 9.07 27.34
C ALA A 138 7.10 8.65 27.89
N GLU A 139 7.19 7.46 28.48
CA GLU A 139 8.46 6.90 28.97
C GLU A 139 9.45 6.64 27.83
N LEU A 140 8.97 6.14 26.67
CA LEU A 140 9.82 5.92 25.51
C LEU A 140 10.39 7.25 24.96
N ILE A 141 9.56 8.28 24.86
CA ILE A 141 10.00 9.62 24.44
C ILE A 141 11.02 10.20 25.44
N ALA A 142 10.75 10.08 26.74
CA ALA A 142 11.68 10.54 27.78
C ALA A 142 13.03 9.80 27.70
N LEU A 143 13.00 8.49 27.53
CA LEU A 143 14.21 7.67 27.36
C LEU A 143 15.00 8.09 26.11
N ALA A 144 14.32 8.27 24.98
CA ALA A 144 14.96 8.68 23.72
C ALA A 144 15.59 10.09 23.83
N LYS A 145 14.93 11.01 24.53
CA LYS A 145 15.45 12.36 24.81
C LYS A 145 16.65 12.35 25.76
N SER A 146 16.65 11.46 26.76
CA SER A 146 17.76 11.35 27.72
C SER A 146 19.02 10.69 27.13
N LYS A 147 18.87 9.93 26.07
CA LYS A 147 19.95 9.18 25.40
C LYS A 147 19.86 9.32 23.86
N PRO A 148 20.10 10.53 23.31
CA PRO A 148 19.94 10.75 21.88
C PRO A 148 20.81 9.80 21.05
N GLY A 149 20.21 9.14 20.03
CA GLY A 149 20.89 8.22 19.11
C GLY A 149 21.29 6.87 19.70
N LYS A 150 20.97 6.58 20.96
CA LYS A 150 21.29 5.28 21.58
C LYS A 150 20.21 4.23 21.31
N LEU A 151 18.95 4.63 21.25
CA LEU A 151 17.89 3.73 20.79
C LEU A 151 17.96 3.59 19.27
N ASN A 152 17.59 2.39 18.80
CA ASN A 152 17.49 2.10 17.39
C ASN A 152 16.10 1.51 17.04
N TYR A 153 15.70 1.67 15.78
CA TYR A 153 14.47 1.06 15.29
C TYR A 153 14.70 0.35 13.96
N ALA A 154 14.10 -0.84 13.83
CA ALA A 154 14.13 -1.63 12.63
C ALA A 154 13.00 -1.24 11.65
N SER A 155 13.26 -1.38 10.35
CA SER A 155 12.24 -1.31 9.30
C SER A 155 12.45 -2.38 8.24
N SER A 156 11.48 -2.52 7.34
CA SER A 156 11.59 -3.43 6.19
C SER A 156 12.40 -2.88 5.02
N GLY A 157 13.14 -1.79 5.24
CA GLY A 157 13.98 -1.10 4.25
C GLY A 157 13.62 0.38 4.11
N ASN A 158 14.48 1.13 3.45
CA ASN A 158 14.33 2.56 3.24
C ASN A 158 13.07 2.87 2.40
N GLY A 159 12.35 3.94 2.74
CA GLY A 159 11.13 4.38 2.07
C GLY A 159 9.90 3.51 2.33
N THR A 160 10.03 2.42 3.08
CA THR A 160 8.87 1.59 3.44
C THR A 160 7.99 2.29 4.48
N PRO A 161 6.68 1.93 4.59
CA PRO A 161 5.80 2.48 5.61
C PRO A 161 6.36 2.39 7.04
N TYR A 162 7.06 1.31 7.34
CA TYR A 162 7.69 1.08 8.65
C TYR A 162 8.83 2.07 8.94
N HIS A 163 9.66 2.34 7.93
CA HIS A 163 10.69 3.38 8.00
C HIS A 163 10.07 4.76 8.20
N MET A 164 9.14 5.12 7.31
CA MET A 164 8.54 6.46 7.30
C MET A 164 7.71 6.75 8.56
N ALA A 165 7.08 5.73 9.16
CA ALA A 165 6.42 5.86 10.46
C ALA A 165 7.43 6.23 11.56
N GLY A 166 8.61 5.60 11.55
CA GLY A 166 9.70 5.94 12.47
C GLY A 166 10.21 7.36 12.26
N GLU A 167 10.45 7.77 11.02
CA GLU A 167 10.93 9.12 10.70
C GLU A 167 9.89 10.20 11.08
N LEU A 168 8.62 9.97 10.79
CA LEU A 168 7.53 10.84 11.21
C LEU A 168 7.49 10.95 12.74
N PHE A 169 7.63 9.84 13.46
CA PHE A 169 7.68 9.83 14.92
C PHE A 169 8.87 10.62 15.45
N LYS A 170 10.07 10.40 14.93
CA LYS A 170 11.27 11.15 15.31
C LYS A 170 11.09 12.65 15.16
N HIS A 171 10.56 13.06 14.00
CA HIS A 171 10.30 14.47 13.70
C HIS A 171 9.28 15.08 14.66
N MET A 172 8.10 14.45 14.81
CA MET A 172 7.00 15.02 15.60
C MET A 172 7.22 14.96 17.11
N ALA A 173 7.90 13.91 17.61
CA ALA A 173 8.24 13.79 19.04
C ALA A 173 9.52 14.53 19.44
N GLY A 174 10.29 15.04 18.47
CA GLY A 174 11.58 15.71 18.69
C GLY A 174 12.60 14.79 19.35
N VAL A 175 12.73 13.53 18.84
CA VAL A 175 13.66 12.52 19.36
C VAL A 175 14.65 12.06 18.30
N HIS A 176 15.84 11.64 18.75
CA HIS A 176 16.86 11.05 17.89
C HIS A 176 16.97 9.56 18.17
N ILE A 177 16.49 8.73 17.23
CA ILE A 177 16.50 7.27 17.25
C ILE A 177 17.15 6.80 15.94
N THR A 178 18.11 5.88 16.01
CA THR A 178 18.87 5.41 14.85
C THR A 178 18.04 4.42 14.03
N HIS A 179 17.97 4.60 12.72
CA HIS A 179 17.29 3.66 11.82
C HIS A 179 18.21 2.50 11.43
N VAL A 180 17.68 1.28 11.45
CA VAL A 180 18.33 0.03 11.00
C VAL A 180 17.46 -0.59 9.89
N PRO A 181 17.83 -0.42 8.61
CA PRO A 181 17.07 -0.98 7.50
C PRO A 181 17.34 -2.47 7.31
N TYR A 182 16.29 -3.24 7.01
CA TYR A 182 16.36 -4.66 6.67
C TYR A 182 15.82 -4.90 5.25
N ARG A 183 16.22 -6.03 4.66
CA ARG A 183 15.66 -6.49 3.36
C ARG A 183 14.32 -7.19 3.56
N GLY A 184 13.32 -6.47 4.12
CA GLY A 184 12.00 -6.99 4.44
C GLY A 184 11.74 -7.11 5.94
N SER A 185 10.48 -7.24 6.33
CA SER A 185 10.05 -7.16 7.74
C SER A 185 10.38 -8.41 8.56
N SER A 186 10.60 -9.58 7.95
CA SER A 186 10.85 -10.82 8.70
C SER A 186 12.15 -10.77 9.52
N GLY A 187 13.27 -10.35 8.90
CA GLY A 187 14.54 -10.16 9.62
C GLY A 187 14.46 -9.10 10.70
N ALA A 188 13.80 -7.96 10.39
CA ALA A 188 13.57 -6.88 11.34
C ALA A 188 12.80 -7.38 12.59
N ARG A 189 11.73 -8.15 12.40
CA ARG A 189 10.94 -8.75 13.50
C ARG A 189 11.79 -9.70 14.35
N THR A 190 12.54 -10.59 13.69
CA THR A 190 13.42 -11.54 14.38
C THR A 190 14.37 -10.79 15.30
N ASP A 191 14.99 -9.73 14.84
CA ASP A 191 16.00 -8.98 15.60
C ASP A 191 15.37 -8.12 16.72
N VAL A 192 14.17 -7.56 16.50
CA VAL A 192 13.44 -6.87 17.58
C VAL A 192 12.96 -7.84 18.65
N VAL A 193 12.44 -9.01 18.26
CA VAL A 193 12.03 -10.06 19.20
C VAL A 193 13.24 -10.65 19.95
N GLY A 194 14.39 -10.74 19.28
CA GLY A 194 15.66 -11.21 19.86
C GLY A 194 16.43 -10.14 20.66
N GLY A 195 15.96 -8.89 20.71
CA GLY A 195 16.58 -7.80 21.44
C GLY A 195 17.86 -7.25 20.79
N GLN A 196 18.11 -7.54 19.51
CA GLN A 196 19.23 -6.96 18.74
C GLN A 196 18.91 -5.53 18.31
N VAL A 197 17.61 -5.19 18.17
CA VAL A 197 17.10 -3.86 17.88
C VAL A 197 16.02 -3.51 18.91
N ASP A 198 16.00 -2.25 19.36
CA ASP A 198 15.18 -1.83 20.49
C ASP A 198 13.68 -1.79 20.17
N MET A 199 13.31 -1.35 18.98
CA MET A 199 11.92 -1.09 18.61
C MET A 199 11.66 -1.21 17.10
N MET A 200 10.40 -1.26 16.73
CA MET A 200 9.96 -1.10 15.34
C MET A 200 8.52 -0.61 15.26
N PHE A 201 8.18 -0.07 14.11
CA PHE A 201 6.80 0.07 13.67
C PHE A 201 6.51 -1.08 12.70
N ASP A 202 5.49 -1.87 12.96
CA ASP A 202 5.12 -2.97 12.06
C ASP A 202 3.61 -3.19 12.09
N ALA A 203 3.08 -3.95 11.14
CA ALA A 203 1.65 -4.17 11.00
C ALA A 203 1.03 -4.74 12.27
N VAL A 204 -0.08 -4.16 12.71
CA VAL A 204 -0.88 -4.66 13.85
C VAL A 204 -1.19 -6.14 13.68
N THR A 205 -1.55 -6.55 12.46
CA THR A 205 -1.87 -7.94 12.10
C THR A 205 -0.81 -8.95 12.48
N THR A 206 0.46 -8.54 12.45
CA THR A 206 1.60 -9.42 12.73
C THR A 206 2.07 -9.27 14.17
N MET A 207 2.14 -8.03 14.68
CA MET A 207 2.75 -7.77 15.97
C MET A 207 1.84 -8.03 17.15
N SER A 208 0.52 -8.10 16.95
CA SER A 208 -0.43 -8.41 18.01
C SER A 208 -0.14 -9.75 18.70
N GLU A 209 0.20 -10.77 17.93
CA GLU A 209 0.49 -12.09 18.52
C GLU A 209 1.80 -12.06 19.32
N PHE A 210 2.86 -11.47 18.80
CA PHE A 210 4.12 -11.31 19.54
C PHE A 210 3.95 -10.49 20.82
N ALA A 211 3.08 -9.48 20.80
CA ALA A 211 2.77 -8.69 21.98
C ALA A 211 1.95 -9.49 23.02
N LYS A 212 0.96 -10.28 22.59
CA LYS A 212 0.18 -11.18 23.48
C LYS A 212 1.06 -12.24 24.13
N GLU A 213 2.06 -12.76 23.40
CA GLU A 213 3.04 -13.72 23.91
C GLU A 213 4.09 -13.07 24.83
N GLY A 214 4.08 -11.74 24.98
CA GLY A 214 5.07 -11.01 25.78
C GLY A 214 6.46 -10.95 25.15
N ARG A 215 6.62 -11.33 23.89
CA ARG A 215 7.89 -11.32 23.15
C ARG A 215 8.32 -9.93 22.71
N VAL A 216 7.34 -9.04 22.58
CA VAL A 216 7.52 -7.60 22.44
C VAL A 216 6.52 -6.88 23.33
N ARG A 217 6.77 -5.62 23.65
CA ARG A 217 5.80 -4.76 24.33
C ARG A 217 5.18 -3.81 23.31
N GLY A 218 3.85 -3.90 23.12
CA GLY A 218 3.09 -2.92 22.36
C GLY A 218 3.02 -1.59 23.13
N ILE A 219 3.31 -0.48 22.46
CA ILE A 219 3.32 0.86 23.05
C ILE A 219 2.10 1.66 22.59
N ALA A 220 1.83 1.71 21.29
CA ALA A 220 0.73 2.46 20.70
C ALA A 220 0.45 1.99 19.27
N THR A 221 -0.76 2.23 18.77
CA THR A 221 -1.09 2.11 17.35
C THR A 221 -0.89 3.42 16.62
N THR A 222 -0.77 3.37 15.30
CA THR A 222 -0.38 4.53 14.48
C THR A 222 -1.53 5.17 13.72
N GLY A 223 -2.72 4.61 13.83
CA GLY A 223 -3.92 5.12 13.19
C GLY A 223 -4.45 6.39 13.82
N LYS A 224 -5.38 7.03 13.13
CA LYS A 224 -6.11 8.19 13.63
C LYS A 224 -6.99 7.88 14.84
N THR A 225 -7.52 6.65 14.86
CA THR A 225 -8.33 6.10 15.96
C THR A 225 -7.71 4.78 16.40
N ARG A 226 -8.09 4.27 17.56
CA ARG A 226 -7.61 2.97 18.05
C ARG A 226 -8.01 1.85 17.09
N ALA A 227 -7.09 0.91 16.89
CA ALA A 227 -7.37 -0.28 16.08
C ALA A 227 -8.50 -1.11 16.72
N SER A 228 -9.49 -1.53 15.93
CA SER A 228 -10.62 -2.31 16.40
C SER A 228 -10.22 -3.64 17.03
N THR A 229 -9.09 -4.21 16.64
CA THR A 229 -8.50 -5.44 17.20
C THR A 229 -7.74 -5.22 18.51
N LEU A 230 -7.47 -3.95 18.86
CA LEU A 230 -6.71 -3.54 20.05
C LEU A 230 -7.35 -2.31 20.71
N PRO A 231 -8.61 -2.40 21.16
CA PRO A 231 -9.37 -1.24 21.64
C PRO A 231 -8.76 -0.59 22.89
N ASP A 232 -8.01 -1.35 23.69
CA ASP A 232 -7.36 -0.85 24.90
C ASP A 232 -6.01 -0.19 24.62
N MET A 233 -5.42 -0.40 23.43
CA MET A 233 -4.14 0.20 23.06
C MET A 233 -4.36 1.62 22.52
N PRO A 234 -3.76 2.64 23.14
CA PRO A 234 -3.90 4.01 22.66
C PRO A 234 -3.19 4.21 21.33
N THR A 235 -3.56 5.26 20.60
CA THR A 235 -2.80 5.71 19.45
C THR A 235 -1.59 6.55 19.87
N VAL A 236 -0.62 6.69 18.97
CA VAL A 236 0.52 7.61 19.16
C VAL A 236 0.02 9.04 19.37
N ALA A 237 -1.04 9.43 18.65
CA ALA A 237 -1.65 10.76 18.77
C ALA A 237 -2.27 10.98 20.17
N GLU A 238 -3.02 10.00 20.70
CA GLU A 238 -3.61 10.06 22.05
C GLU A 238 -2.53 10.05 23.15
N SER A 239 -1.36 9.47 22.87
CA SER A 239 -0.28 9.25 23.84
C SER A 239 0.75 10.38 23.90
N GLY A 240 0.47 11.54 23.29
CA GLY A 240 1.31 12.75 23.45
C GLY A 240 2.03 13.24 22.20
N VAL A 241 1.74 12.66 21.02
CA VAL A 241 2.21 13.17 19.72
C VAL A 241 0.99 13.53 18.84
N PRO A 242 0.34 14.67 19.13
CA PRO A 242 -0.93 15.03 18.49
C PRO A 242 -0.79 15.12 16.96
N LYS A 243 -1.83 14.69 16.23
CA LYS A 243 -1.86 14.64 14.75
C LYS A 243 -0.92 13.62 14.12
N TYR A 244 -0.23 12.78 14.90
CA TYR A 244 0.52 11.69 14.33
C TYR A 244 -0.43 10.67 13.69
N GLU A 245 -0.16 10.34 12.44
CA GLU A 245 -0.87 9.28 11.71
C GLU A 245 0.06 8.68 10.67
N ALA A 246 0.31 7.37 10.78
CA ALA A 246 1.10 6.60 9.82
C ALA A 246 0.46 5.23 9.62
N VAL A 247 -0.18 5.04 8.48
CA VAL A 247 -0.84 3.77 8.12
C VAL A 247 -0.20 3.18 6.87
N ILE A 248 -0.28 1.88 6.72
CA ILE A 248 -0.05 1.23 5.42
C ILE A 248 -1.37 1.26 4.68
N TRP A 249 -1.36 1.69 3.43
CA TRP A 249 -2.50 1.52 2.55
C TRP A 249 -2.07 0.89 1.23
N LEU A 250 -3.01 0.18 0.60
CA LEU A 250 -2.83 -0.52 -0.66
C LEU A 250 -3.89 -0.05 -1.66
N GLY A 251 -3.52 -0.05 -2.94
CA GLY A 251 -4.43 0.29 -4.02
C GLY A 251 -4.02 -0.32 -5.35
N LEU A 252 -4.96 -0.36 -6.28
CA LEU A 252 -4.72 -0.79 -7.64
C LEU A 252 -4.54 0.41 -8.55
N MET A 253 -3.53 0.34 -9.41
CA MET A 253 -3.23 1.31 -10.46
C MET A 253 -3.23 0.60 -11.82
N ALA A 254 -3.45 1.36 -12.88
CA ALA A 254 -3.26 0.92 -14.26
C ALA A 254 -2.26 1.86 -14.98
N PRO A 255 -1.57 1.41 -16.04
CA PRO A 255 -0.75 2.27 -16.88
C PRO A 255 -1.53 3.48 -17.38
N LYS A 256 -0.89 4.62 -17.49
CA LYS A 256 -1.49 5.86 -18.02
C LYS A 256 -1.96 5.64 -19.45
N GLY A 257 -3.14 6.12 -19.77
CA GLY A 257 -3.78 5.89 -21.08
C GLY A 257 -4.71 4.70 -21.12
N THR A 258 -4.82 3.91 -20.04
CA THR A 258 -5.86 2.88 -19.92
C THR A 258 -7.25 3.54 -20.10
N PRO A 259 -8.12 2.99 -20.98
CA PRO A 259 -9.42 3.58 -21.25
C PRO A 259 -10.24 3.82 -19.99
N ALA A 260 -10.84 5.00 -19.86
CA ALA A 260 -11.61 5.38 -18.67
C ALA A 260 -12.74 4.41 -18.35
N ALA A 261 -13.37 3.81 -19.37
CA ALA A 261 -14.41 2.80 -19.17
C ALA A 261 -13.88 1.55 -18.44
N ILE A 262 -12.64 1.13 -18.71
CA ILE A 262 -11.98 0.00 -18.03
C ILE A 262 -11.64 0.39 -16.59
N VAL A 263 -11.03 1.56 -16.39
CA VAL A 263 -10.67 2.06 -15.06
C VAL A 263 -11.91 2.17 -14.17
N ASN A 264 -12.99 2.76 -14.68
CA ASN A 264 -14.25 2.91 -13.95
C ASN A 264 -14.89 1.54 -13.65
N ARG A 265 -14.90 0.61 -14.61
CA ARG A 265 -15.39 -0.75 -14.41
C ARG A 265 -14.67 -1.46 -13.27
N LEU A 266 -13.33 -1.42 -13.28
CA LEU A 266 -12.52 -2.00 -12.21
C LEU A 266 -12.76 -1.29 -10.87
N ASN A 267 -12.85 0.04 -10.86
CA ASN A 267 -13.15 0.80 -9.65
C ASN A 267 -14.49 0.39 -9.03
N GLU A 268 -15.54 0.29 -9.83
CA GLU A 268 -16.87 -0.13 -9.38
C GLU A 268 -16.81 -1.53 -8.74
N GLU A 269 -16.16 -2.49 -9.37
CA GLU A 269 -16.05 -3.86 -8.83
C GLU A 269 -15.23 -3.90 -7.54
N VAL A 270 -14.08 -3.20 -7.48
CA VAL A 270 -13.30 -3.11 -6.25
C VAL A 270 -14.13 -2.50 -5.12
N ARG A 271 -14.85 -1.40 -5.37
CA ARG A 271 -15.71 -0.76 -4.37
C ARG A 271 -16.83 -1.68 -3.88
N LYS A 272 -17.46 -2.45 -4.76
CA LYS A 272 -18.46 -3.48 -4.39
C LYS A 272 -17.84 -4.53 -3.49
N ILE A 273 -16.66 -5.06 -3.86
CA ILE A 273 -15.95 -6.08 -3.09
C ILE A 273 -15.61 -5.59 -1.69
N VAL A 274 -14.97 -4.42 -1.56
CA VAL A 274 -14.54 -3.88 -0.26
C VAL A 274 -15.72 -3.43 0.62
N ALA A 275 -16.89 -3.19 0.03
CA ALA A 275 -18.11 -2.85 0.77
C ALA A 275 -18.81 -4.08 1.38
N ARG A 276 -18.50 -5.29 0.95
CA ARG A 276 -19.14 -6.53 1.40
C ARG A 276 -18.96 -6.76 2.91
N PRO A 277 -19.99 -7.18 3.62
CA PRO A 277 -19.88 -7.46 5.06
C PRO A 277 -18.85 -8.53 5.39
N ASP A 278 -18.78 -9.63 4.61
CA ASP A 278 -17.81 -10.70 4.79
C ASP A 278 -16.35 -10.23 4.62
N VAL A 279 -16.11 -9.31 3.69
CA VAL A 279 -14.79 -8.70 3.47
C VAL A 279 -14.42 -7.78 4.63
N LYS A 280 -15.35 -6.92 5.04
CA LYS A 280 -15.14 -6.01 6.18
C LYS A 280 -14.81 -6.79 7.46
N GLU A 281 -15.57 -7.84 7.75
CA GLU A 281 -15.35 -8.67 8.92
C GLU A 281 -14.01 -9.43 8.87
N ALA A 282 -13.69 -10.04 7.71
CA ALA A 282 -12.43 -10.76 7.54
C ALA A 282 -11.21 -9.84 7.70
N TRP A 283 -11.28 -8.62 7.16
CA TRP A 283 -10.19 -7.66 7.25
C TRP A 283 -10.10 -7.01 8.63
N ALA A 284 -11.24 -6.71 9.27
CA ALA A 284 -11.24 -6.20 10.64
C ALA A 284 -10.55 -7.16 11.62
N LYS A 285 -10.74 -8.48 11.46
CA LYS A 285 -10.01 -9.50 12.24
C LYS A 285 -8.49 -9.45 12.03
N GLN A 286 -8.06 -8.90 10.92
CA GLN A 286 -6.65 -8.69 10.59
C GLN A 286 -6.17 -7.26 10.91
N GLY A 287 -6.99 -6.40 11.51
CA GLY A 287 -6.65 -5.00 11.79
C GLY A 287 -6.57 -4.13 10.53
N ALA A 288 -7.23 -4.53 9.45
CA ALA A 288 -7.32 -3.75 8.23
C ALA A 288 -8.72 -3.15 8.05
N VAL A 289 -8.76 -1.95 7.51
CA VAL A 289 -9.99 -1.22 7.20
C VAL A 289 -10.13 -1.08 5.69
N PRO A 290 -11.25 -1.51 5.09
CA PRO A 290 -11.51 -1.27 3.67
C PRO A 290 -11.48 0.22 3.33
N MET A 291 -10.88 0.54 2.18
CA MET A 291 -10.94 1.89 1.60
C MET A 291 -11.86 1.88 0.38
N SER A 292 -12.76 2.85 0.29
CA SER A 292 -13.69 2.97 -0.83
C SER A 292 -13.71 4.40 -1.33
N MET A 293 -13.17 4.62 -2.53
CA MET A 293 -13.12 5.92 -3.22
C MET A 293 -13.43 5.71 -4.69
N ASN A 294 -14.11 6.67 -5.31
CA ASN A 294 -14.17 6.72 -6.76
C ASN A 294 -12.81 7.13 -7.36
N THR A 295 -12.68 7.08 -8.67
CA THR A 295 -11.40 7.35 -9.36
C THR A 295 -10.89 8.77 -9.13
N THR A 296 -11.78 9.76 -9.04
CA THR A 296 -11.43 11.16 -8.77
C THR A 296 -10.96 11.35 -7.32
N GLU A 297 -11.69 10.80 -6.35
CA GLU A 297 -11.32 10.84 -4.95
C GLU A 297 -9.97 10.14 -4.71
N PHE A 298 -9.74 9.01 -5.38
CA PHE A 298 -8.49 8.30 -5.26
C PHE A 298 -7.32 9.06 -5.88
N ALA A 299 -7.52 9.74 -7.01
CA ALA A 299 -6.49 10.61 -7.59
C ALA A 299 -6.10 11.75 -6.62
N GLN A 300 -7.09 12.41 -6.01
CA GLN A 300 -6.85 13.46 -5.00
C GLN A 300 -6.12 12.91 -3.76
N TYR A 301 -6.51 11.71 -3.32
CA TYR A 301 -5.84 11.02 -2.21
C TYR A 301 -4.36 10.75 -2.52
N LEU A 302 -4.05 10.27 -3.73
CA LEU A 302 -2.67 10.02 -4.17
C LEU A 302 -1.83 11.29 -4.18
N GLU A 303 -2.37 12.41 -4.71
CA GLU A 303 -1.69 13.70 -4.71
C GLU A 303 -1.40 14.20 -3.29
N ALA A 304 -2.38 14.11 -2.40
CA ALA A 304 -2.22 14.50 -1.00
C ALA A 304 -1.21 13.62 -0.25
N ASP A 305 -1.20 12.30 -0.51
CA ASP A 305 -0.27 11.37 0.11
C ASP A 305 1.17 11.59 -0.39
N VAL A 306 1.37 11.87 -1.69
CA VAL A 306 2.67 12.28 -2.23
C VAL A 306 3.17 13.55 -1.53
N ALA A 307 2.33 14.57 -1.40
CA ALA A 307 2.70 15.83 -0.74
C ALA A 307 3.07 15.63 0.73
N LYS A 308 2.24 14.87 1.47
CA LYS A 308 2.49 14.52 2.88
C LYS A 308 3.88 13.88 3.06
N TRP A 309 4.18 12.86 2.29
CA TRP A 309 5.44 12.13 2.44
C TRP A 309 6.65 12.88 1.89
N ALA A 310 6.46 13.77 0.91
CA ALA A 310 7.53 14.63 0.42
C ALA A 310 8.10 15.52 1.54
N ASP A 311 7.24 16.06 2.40
CA ASP A 311 7.68 16.86 3.55
C ASP A 311 8.46 16.01 4.55
N ILE A 312 7.98 14.80 4.87
CA ILE A 312 8.65 13.91 5.81
C ILE A 312 10.00 13.43 5.28
N VAL A 313 10.11 13.08 4.01
CA VAL A 313 11.40 12.70 3.38
C VAL A 313 12.40 13.85 3.48
N ARG A 314 11.96 15.09 3.22
CA ARG A 314 12.85 16.26 3.31
C ARG A 314 13.36 16.54 4.72
N VAL A 315 12.47 16.50 5.73
CA VAL A 315 12.84 16.85 7.11
C VAL A 315 13.56 15.72 7.85
N SER A 316 13.31 14.45 7.48
CA SER A 316 13.98 13.30 8.08
C SER A 316 15.40 13.08 7.57
N GLY A 317 15.71 13.62 6.38
CA GLY A 317 16.96 13.33 5.70
C GLY A 317 17.06 11.88 5.20
N ALA A 318 15.92 11.18 5.09
CA ALA A 318 15.86 9.82 4.57
C ALA A 318 16.51 9.73 3.18
N LYS A 319 17.30 8.68 2.96
CA LYS A 319 18.01 8.43 1.69
C LYS A 319 17.60 7.06 1.15
N PRO A 320 17.62 6.86 -0.18
CA PRO A 320 17.49 5.54 -0.76
C PRO A 320 18.67 4.64 -0.37
N ASP A 321 18.50 3.31 -0.51
CA ASP A 321 19.59 2.32 -0.35
C ASP A 321 20.69 2.48 -1.39
#